data_02cb32f539365b47cae882c56e11fce9
#
_entry.id   02cb32f539365b47cae882c56e11fce9
#
_cell.length_a   1.000
_cell.length_b   1.000
_cell.length_c   1.000
_cell.angle_alpha   90.00
_cell.angle_beta   90.00
_cell.angle_gamma   90.00
#
_symmetry.space_group_name_H-M   'P 1'
#
loop_
_entity.id
_entity.type
_entity.pdbx_description
1 polymer ?
#
loop_
_entity_poly.entity_id
_entity_poly.type
_entity_poly.pdbx_seq_one_letter_code
_entity_poly.pdbx_strand_id
1 'polypeptide(L)'
;MISAEKIPNNVGLSGDKRLMRALEHWQPAYLDWWREMGPPGFQDSHQVYLRTAVSVDAAGWAHFDYVKLPEYRWGIFLAEPTHDRRIGFGDFKGQPVWQEVPGEFRNQLRRLIVIQGDTEPASVEQQRSLGAHCPSLYDLRNLFQVNVEEGRHLWAMVYMLHSYFGRDGREEAEALLERRSGNDDTPRMLEAFNEPIDTWLDFFAFTMFTDRDGKSQLLSLSESSLDPLSRTTRFMLTEEAHHMFVGETGISRIIQRAC
;
A
#
# COMPACT_ATOMS: atom_id res chain seq x y z
N MET A 1 -20.94 -1.05 -8.51
CA MET A 1 -20.73 -1.26 -7.07
C MET A 1 -19.98 -2.57 -6.89
N ILE A 2 -18.77 -2.52 -6.36
CA ILE A 2 -18.03 -3.73 -5.99
C ILE A 2 -18.74 -4.29 -4.74
N SER A 3 -19.11 -5.54 -4.76
CA SER A 3 -19.60 -6.21 -3.56
C SER A 3 -18.44 -6.36 -2.57
N ALA A 4 -18.66 -6.12 -1.27
CA ALA A 4 -17.67 -6.37 -0.22
C ALA A 4 -17.07 -7.79 -0.28
N GLU A 5 -17.88 -8.75 -0.76
CA GLU A 5 -17.46 -10.14 -0.99
C GLU A 5 -16.44 -10.29 -2.13
N LYS A 6 -16.31 -9.28 -3.00
CA LYS A 6 -15.35 -9.29 -4.11
C LYS A 6 -14.00 -8.68 -3.76
N ILE A 7 -13.87 -8.02 -2.62
CA ILE A 7 -12.58 -7.52 -2.13
C ILE A 7 -11.89 -8.64 -1.36
N PRO A 8 -10.77 -9.19 -1.85
CA PRO A 8 -10.00 -10.18 -1.10
C PRO A 8 -9.60 -9.62 0.26
N ASN A 9 -9.93 -10.33 1.32
CA ASN A 9 -9.60 -9.89 2.66
C ASN A 9 -9.64 -11.04 3.65
N ASN A 10 -8.99 -10.84 4.79
CA ASN A 10 -9.10 -11.68 5.97
C ASN A 10 -9.69 -10.94 7.18
N VAL A 11 -10.34 -9.83 6.94
CA VAL A 11 -11.10 -9.06 7.92
C VAL A 11 -12.59 -9.19 7.61
N GLY A 12 -13.44 -9.15 8.63
CA GLY A 12 -14.88 -9.04 8.41
C GLY A 12 -15.20 -7.66 7.84
N LEU A 13 -15.20 -7.52 6.53
CA LEU A 13 -15.65 -6.29 5.90
C LEU A 13 -17.10 -6.06 6.31
N SER A 14 -17.31 -5.01 7.09
CA SER A 14 -18.66 -4.61 7.50
C SER A 14 -19.46 -4.21 6.26
N GLY A 15 -20.78 -4.45 6.28
CA GLY A 15 -21.69 -3.92 5.28
C GLY A 15 -21.80 -2.38 5.32
N ASP A 16 -20.79 -1.68 5.85
CA ASP A 16 -20.70 -0.24 5.92
C ASP A 16 -20.57 0.34 4.51
N LYS A 17 -21.66 0.91 4.03
CA LYS A 17 -21.74 1.55 2.72
C LYS A 17 -20.77 2.71 2.53
N ARG A 18 -20.27 3.31 3.63
CA ARG A 18 -19.30 4.41 3.58
C ARG A 18 -17.90 3.87 3.32
N LEU A 19 -17.51 2.81 4.04
CA LEU A 19 -16.25 2.12 3.78
C LEU A 19 -16.19 1.65 2.32
N MET A 20 -17.24 0.99 1.84
CA MET A 20 -17.29 0.52 0.46
C MET A 20 -17.17 1.65 -0.54
N ARG A 21 -17.81 2.80 -0.32
CA ARG A 21 -17.66 3.97 -1.18
C ARG A 21 -16.24 4.54 -1.17
N ALA A 22 -15.59 4.59 -0.02
CA ALA A 22 -14.21 5.06 0.07
C ALA A 22 -13.27 4.18 -0.75
N LEU A 23 -13.38 2.85 -0.63
CA LEU A 23 -12.58 1.89 -1.39
C LEU A 23 -12.90 1.95 -2.90
N GLU A 24 -14.17 2.11 -3.28
CA GLU A 24 -14.61 2.24 -4.66
C GLU A 24 -14.15 3.57 -5.30
N HIS A 25 -14.00 4.63 -4.53
CA HIS A 25 -13.62 5.94 -5.05
C HIS A 25 -12.21 5.96 -5.62
N TRP A 26 -11.29 5.26 -5.00
CA TRP A 26 -9.90 5.19 -5.46
C TRP A 26 -9.68 4.21 -6.63
N GLN A 27 -10.51 3.19 -6.75
CA GLN A 27 -10.38 2.15 -7.77
C GLN A 27 -10.35 2.67 -9.21
N PRO A 28 -11.20 3.64 -9.66
CA PRO A 28 -11.12 4.15 -11.02
C PRO A 28 -9.77 4.76 -11.38
N ALA A 29 -9.20 5.57 -10.49
CA ALA A 29 -7.88 6.17 -10.69
C ALA A 29 -6.78 5.10 -10.84
N TYR A 30 -6.88 4.02 -10.08
CA TYR A 30 -5.98 2.88 -10.19
C TYR A 30 -6.15 2.11 -11.50
N LEU A 31 -7.38 1.88 -11.94
CA LEU A 31 -7.65 1.24 -13.22
C LEU A 31 -7.17 2.08 -14.41
N ASP A 32 -7.32 3.39 -14.32
CA ASP A 32 -6.81 4.30 -15.34
C ASP A 32 -5.28 4.28 -15.36
N TRP A 33 -4.63 4.28 -14.21
CA TRP A 33 -3.20 4.07 -14.10
C TRP A 33 -2.73 2.76 -14.77
N TRP A 34 -3.43 1.63 -14.53
CA TRP A 34 -3.13 0.35 -15.18
C TRP A 34 -3.28 0.40 -16.69
N ARG A 35 -4.22 1.16 -17.22
CA ARG A 35 -4.40 1.35 -18.66
C ARG A 35 -3.34 2.22 -19.29
N GLU A 36 -2.88 3.22 -18.58
CA GLU A 36 -1.84 4.15 -19.04
C GLU A 36 -0.43 3.54 -18.96
N MET A 37 -0.25 2.57 -18.09
CA MET A 37 1.03 1.93 -17.81
C MET A 37 1.31 0.81 -18.79
N GLY A 38 2.44 0.75 -19.34
CA GLY A 38 2.93 -0.40 -20.05
C GLY A 38 2.75 -0.37 -21.56
N PRO A 39 3.30 -1.39 -22.25
CA PRO A 39 3.30 -1.46 -23.70
C PRO A 39 1.90 -1.58 -24.30
N PRO A 40 1.70 -1.15 -25.56
CA PRO A 40 0.46 -1.40 -26.28
C PRO A 40 0.04 -2.87 -26.21
N GLY A 41 -1.22 -3.13 -25.94
CA GLY A 41 -1.76 -4.48 -25.74
C GLY A 41 -1.81 -4.95 -24.29
N PHE A 42 -1.14 -4.27 -23.37
CA PHE A 42 -1.27 -4.54 -21.94
C PHE A 42 -2.66 -4.13 -21.43
N GLN A 43 -3.16 -3.02 -21.93
CA GLN A 43 -4.46 -2.47 -21.57
C GLN A 43 -5.63 -3.27 -22.14
N ASP A 44 -5.43 -3.92 -23.28
CA ASP A 44 -6.47 -4.63 -24.05
C ASP A 44 -6.49 -6.13 -23.77
N SER A 45 -5.38 -6.70 -23.35
CA SER A 45 -5.29 -8.10 -22.95
C SER A 45 -5.25 -8.20 -21.44
N HIS A 46 -6.07 -9.04 -20.85
CA HIS A 46 -6.05 -9.31 -19.42
C HIS A 46 -4.80 -10.11 -19.00
N GLN A 47 -3.93 -10.44 -19.94
CA GLN A 47 -2.65 -11.12 -19.70
C GLN A 47 -1.53 -10.48 -20.50
N VAL A 48 -0.50 -10.03 -19.79
CA VAL A 48 0.77 -9.64 -20.38
C VAL A 48 1.80 -10.70 -20.04
N TYR A 49 2.41 -11.27 -21.07
CA TYR A 49 3.50 -12.20 -20.90
C TYR A 49 4.77 -11.42 -20.57
N LEU A 50 4.96 -11.15 -19.33
CA LEU A 50 6.27 -10.82 -18.78
C LEU A 50 7.02 -12.14 -18.56
N ARG A 51 8.25 -12.13 -18.11
CA ARG A 51 8.93 -13.35 -17.63
C ARG A 51 8.08 -14.15 -16.65
N THR A 52 6.99 -13.60 -16.28
CA THR A 52 5.92 -14.06 -15.44
C THR A 52 4.62 -13.43 -15.88
N ALA A 53 3.58 -14.24 -15.97
CA ALA A 53 2.27 -13.76 -16.37
C ALA A 53 1.70 -12.81 -15.32
N VAL A 54 1.37 -11.60 -15.76
CA VAL A 54 0.55 -10.66 -15.01
C VAL A 54 -0.76 -10.53 -15.76
N SER A 55 -1.87 -10.74 -15.08
CA SER A 55 -3.19 -10.49 -15.63
C SER A 55 -3.95 -9.50 -14.77
N VAL A 56 -4.81 -8.71 -15.40
CA VAL A 56 -5.74 -7.80 -14.71
C VAL A 56 -7.15 -8.20 -15.11
N ASP A 57 -7.99 -8.55 -14.15
CA ASP A 57 -9.37 -8.90 -14.42
C ASP A 57 -10.24 -7.66 -14.65
N ALA A 58 -11.49 -7.89 -15.07
CA ALA A 58 -12.44 -6.81 -15.38
C ALA A 58 -12.79 -5.93 -14.15
N ALA A 59 -12.52 -6.40 -12.93
CA ALA A 59 -12.68 -5.62 -11.70
C ALA A 59 -11.40 -4.87 -11.30
N GLY A 60 -10.32 -4.98 -12.09
CA GLY A 60 -9.06 -4.31 -11.85
C GLY A 60 -8.10 -5.05 -10.91
N TRP A 61 -8.35 -6.31 -10.62
CA TRP A 61 -7.45 -7.13 -9.82
C TRP A 61 -6.26 -7.59 -10.63
N ALA A 62 -5.06 -7.33 -10.15
CA ALA A 62 -3.85 -7.87 -10.74
C ALA A 62 -3.58 -9.28 -10.20
N HIS A 63 -3.26 -10.19 -11.11
CA HIS A 63 -2.94 -11.58 -10.82
C HIS A 63 -1.54 -11.90 -11.37
N PHE A 64 -0.71 -12.57 -10.57
CA PHE A 64 0.64 -12.97 -10.90
C PHE A 64 0.75 -14.50 -10.81
N ASP A 65 0.50 -15.19 -11.92
CA ASP A 65 0.29 -16.64 -11.96
C ASP A 65 1.50 -17.51 -11.59
N TYR A 66 2.67 -16.92 -11.42
CA TYR A 66 3.92 -17.68 -11.17
C TYR A 66 4.55 -17.43 -9.81
N VAL A 67 4.06 -16.49 -9.05
CA VAL A 67 4.53 -16.27 -7.68
C VAL A 67 3.93 -17.38 -6.81
N LYS A 68 4.71 -17.92 -5.89
CA LYS A 68 4.26 -18.97 -4.94
C LYS A 68 3.03 -18.57 -4.12
N LEU A 69 2.69 -17.29 -4.10
CA LEU A 69 1.41 -16.75 -3.62
C LEU A 69 0.57 -16.45 -4.87
N PRO A 70 -0.38 -17.30 -5.24
CA PRO A 70 -1.05 -17.27 -6.54
C PRO A 70 -1.96 -16.07 -6.77
N GLU A 71 -2.08 -15.16 -5.83
CA GLU A 71 -3.01 -14.05 -5.95
C GLU A 71 -2.45 -12.78 -5.31
N TYR A 72 -1.63 -12.06 -6.08
CA TYR A 72 -1.36 -10.65 -5.81
C TYR A 72 -2.63 -9.87 -6.12
N ARG A 73 -3.55 -9.90 -5.19
CA ARG A 73 -4.78 -9.16 -5.29
C ARG A 73 -4.69 -7.92 -4.44
N TRP A 74 -5.23 -6.88 -4.94
CA TRP A 74 -5.64 -5.74 -4.19
C TRP A 74 -6.64 -6.16 -3.11
N GLY A 75 -6.40 -5.81 -1.89
CA GLY A 75 -7.27 -6.27 -0.82
C GLY A 75 -6.83 -5.80 0.56
N ILE A 76 -7.52 -6.25 1.59
CA ILE A 76 -7.26 -5.88 2.98
C ILE A 76 -6.82 -7.13 3.75
N PHE A 77 -5.56 -7.14 4.14
CA PHE A 77 -5.00 -8.27 4.89
C PHE A 77 -4.29 -7.80 6.16
N LEU A 78 -4.52 -8.52 7.22
CA LEU A 78 -3.83 -8.39 8.49
C LEU A 78 -3.08 -9.68 8.79
N ALA A 79 -1.92 -9.58 9.40
CA ALA A 79 -1.21 -10.76 9.90
C ALA A 79 -2.07 -11.54 10.91
N GLU A 80 -1.84 -12.85 10.99
CA GLU A 80 -2.55 -13.69 11.94
C GLU A 80 -2.36 -13.20 13.39
N PRO A 81 -3.40 -13.30 14.23
CA PRO A 81 -3.29 -12.94 15.63
C PRO A 81 -2.24 -13.78 16.34
N THR A 82 -1.41 -13.14 17.16
CA THR A 82 -0.52 -13.88 18.06
C THR A 82 -1.27 -14.17 19.36
N HIS A 83 -1.43 -15.45 19.68
CA HIS A 83 -2.08 -15.87 20.92
C HIS A 83 -1.39 -15.26 22.13
N ASP A 84 -2.17 -14.75 23.08
CA ASP A 84 -1.69 -14.16 24.34
C ASP A 84 -0.64 -13.04 24.20
N ARG A 85 -0.63 -12.33 23.07
CA ARG A 85 0.25 -11.19 22.87
C ARG A 85 0.03 -10.16 23.99
N ARG A 86 1.15 -9.67 24.55
CA ARG A 86 1.17 -8.66 25.60
C ARG A 86 1.83 -7.38 25.12
N ILE A 87 1.43 -6.27 25.72
CA ILE A 87 2.06 -4.96 25.48
C ILE A 87 3.51 -5.02 25.95
N GLY A 88 4.45 -4.66 25.05
CA GLY A 88 5.89 -4.77 25.28
C GLY A 88 6.52 -3.59 26.01
N PHE A 89 5.86 -2.41 25.99
CA PHE A 89 6.47 -1.13 26.40
C PHE A 89 5.53 -0.25 27.21
N GLY A 90 6.10 0.77 27.85
CA GLY A 90 5.38 1.83 28.55
C GLY A 90 4.63 1.37 29.79
N ASP A 91 3.72 2.20 30.26
CA ASP A 91 2.97 2.03 31.51
C ASP A 91 2.04 0.81 31.51
N PHE A 92 1.66 0.32 30.35
CA PHE A 92 0.77 -0.83 30.16
C PHE A 92 1.55 -2.13 29.90
N LYS A 93 2.86 -2.14 30.04
CA LYS A 93 3.70 -3.32 29.77
C LYS A 93 3.19 -4.55 30.52
N GLY A 94 3.07 -5.67 29.79
CA GLY A 94 2.62 -6.95 30.33
C GLY A 94 1.09 -7.12 30.34
N GLN A 95 0.32 -6.08 30.10
CA GLN A 95 -1.13 -6.18 29.94
C GLN A 95 -1.49 -6.78 28.57
N PRO A 96 -2.71 -7.34 28.41
CA PRO A 96 -3.21 -7.78 27.10
C PRO A 96 -3.21 -6.62 26.11
N VAL A 97 -2.91 -6.92 24.86
CA VAL A 97 -3.01 -5.93 23.75
C VAL A 97 -4.46 -5.46 23.57
N TRP A 98 -4.61 -4.24 23.11
CA TRP A 98 -5.92 -3.63 22.91
C TRP A 98 -6.54 -4.11 21.58
N GLN A 99 -7.78 -4.53 21.65
CA GLN A 99 -8.59 -4.85 20.46
C GLN A 99 -9.42 -3.65 20.00
N GLU A 100 -9.63 -2.67 20.87
CA GLU A 100 -10.33 -1.41 20.63
C GLU A 100 -9.40 -0.24 20.93
N VAL A 101 -9.68 0.92 20.35
CA VAL A 101 -8.88 2.14 20.55
C VAL A 101 -9.19 2.76 21.93
N PRO A 102 -8.21 2.79 22.85
CA PRO A 102 -8.39 3.49 24.11
C PRO A 102 -8.62 4.99 23.88
N GLY A 103 -9.56 5.57 24.61
CA GLY A 103 -9.96 6.97 24.45
C GLY A 103 -8.81 7.95 24.59
N GLU A 104 -7.91 7.72 25.56
CA GLU A 104 -6.75 8.56 25.85
C GLU A 104 -5.69 8.57 24.74
N PHE A 105 -5.57 7.48 23.95
CA PHE A 105 -4.61 7.37 22.84
C PHE A 105 -5.26 7.59 21.46
N ARG A 106 -6.56 7.87 21.43
CA ARG A 106 -7.34 7.93 20.20
C ARG A 106 -6.74 8.90 19.17
N ASN A 107 -6.40 10.10 19.59
CA ASN A 107 -5.90 11.12 18.67
C ASN A 107 -4.49 10.78 18.14
N GLN A 108 -3.61 10.26 19.00
CA GLN A 108 -2.26 9.86 18.60
C GLN A 108 -2.29 8.70 17.61
N LEU A 109 -3.05 7.64 17.92
CA LEU A 109 -3.18 6.47 17.05
C LEU A 109 -3.80 6.84 15.69
N ARG A 110 -4.87 7.66 15.71
CA ARG A 110 -5.48 8.13 14.47
C ARG A 110 -4.48 8.88 13.61
N ARG A 111 -3.74 9.83 14.19
CA ARG A 111 -2.72 10.62 13.46
C ARG A 111 -1.63 9.74 12.86
N LEU A 112 -1.14 8.75 13.59
CA LEU A 112 -0.15 7.81 13.08
C LEU A 112 -0.67 7.01 11.88
N ILE A 113 -1.91 6.53 11.95
CA ILE A 113 -2.54 5.79 10.85
C ILE A 113 -2.78 6.70 9.63
N VAL A 114 -3.18 7.95 9.86
CA VAL A 114 -3.38 8.94 8.78
C VAL A 114 -2.05 9.24 8.07
N ILE A 115 -0.97 9.48 8.83
CA ILE A 115 0.35 9.73 8.24
C ILE A 115 0.80 8.53 7.40
N GLN A 116 0.71 7.32 7.95
CA GLN A 116 1.05 6.10 7.21
C GLN A 116 0.18 5.93 5.97
N GLY A 117 -1.12 6.08 6.09
CA GLY A 117 -2.04 5.92 4.97
C GLY A 117 -1.88 6.99 3.87
N ASP A 118 -1.29 8.14 4.18
CA ASP A 118 -1.04 9.20 3.20
C ASP A 118 0.17 8.91 2.30
N THR A 119 1.12 8.10 2.77
CA THR A 119 2.31 7.74 2.01
C THR A 119 2.05 6.68 0.94
N GLU A 120 1.18 5.74 1.22
CA GLU A 120 0.95 4.55 0.39
C GLU A 120 0.45 4.87 -1.04
N PRO A 121 -0.60 5.69 -1.24
CA PRO A 121 -1.06 6.01 -2.59
C PRO A 121 -0.11 6.96 -3.34
N ALA A 122 0.77 7.65 -2.61
CA ALA A 122 1.74 8.56 -3.19
C ALA A 122 2.72 7.83 -4.11
N SER A 123 3.24 6.69 -3.68
CA SER A 123 4.12 5.84 -4.48
C SER A 123 3.49 5.49 -5.83
N VAL A 124 2.22 5.08 -5.82
CA VAL A 124 1.47 4.76 -7.05
C VAL A 124 1.35 5.99 -7.96
N GLU A 125 1.00 7.14 -7.40
CA GLU A 125 0.80 8.39 -8.15
C GLU A 125 2.09 8.94 -8.75
N GLN A 126 3.19 8.94 -7.98
CA GLN A 126 4.49 9.43 -8.41
C GLN A 126 5.11 8.56 -9.51
N GLN A 127 4.90 7.25 -9.45
CA GLN A 127 5.55 6.27 -10.32
C GLN A 127 4.73 5.91 -11.57
N ARG A 128 3.49 6.37 -11.67
CA ARG A 128 2.52 5.93 -12.68
C ARG A 128 2.98 6.05 -14.14
N SER A 129 3.83 7.01 -14.46
CA SER A 129 4.31 7.26 -15.82
C SER A 129 5.49 6.37 -16.23
N LEU A 130 6.17 5.75 -15.28
CA LEU A 130 7.41 5.00 -15.53
C LEU A 130 7.19 3.73 -16.36
N GLY A 131 6.01 3.16 -16.30
CA GLY A 131 5.68 1.96 -17.05
C GLY A 131 5.80 2.13 -18.57
N ALA A 132 5.54 3.33 -19.09
CA ALA A 132 5.66 3.65 -20.51
C ALA A 132 7.10 3.62 -21.01
N HIS A 133 8.09 3.76 -20.15
CA HIS A 133 9.51 3.89 -20.45
C HIS A 133 10.38 2.88 -19.70
N CYS A 134 9.84 1.69 -19.42
CA CYS A 134 10.53 0.70 -18.62
C CYS A 134 11.81 0.17 -19.31
N PRO A 135 12.92 0.02 -18.56
CA PRO A 135 14.17 -0.51 -19.10
C PRO A 135 14.07 -2.00 -19.47
N SER A 136 13.16 -2.73 -18.85
CA SER A 136 12.88 -4.13 -19.17
C SER A 136 11.49 -4.55 -18.67
N LEU A 137 10.98 -5.65 -19.23
CA LEU A 137 9.73 -6.25 -18.77
C LEU A 137 9.84 -6.79 -17.32
N TYR A 138 11.05 -7.12 -16.89
CA TYR A 138 11.31 -7.47 -15.50
C TYR A 138 11.09 -6.29 -14.56
N ASP A 139 11.57 -5.11 -14.93
CA ASP A 139 11.38 -3.88 -14.16
C ASP A 139 9.92 -3.44 -14.16
N LEU A 140 9.24 -3.54 -15.30
CA LEU A 140 7.81 -3.26 -15.40
C LEU A 140 6.99 -4.13 -14.45
N ARG A 141 7.29 -5.43 -14.40
CA ARG A 141 6.64 -6.34 -13.46
C ARG A 141 6.87 -5.94 -12.01
N ASN A 142 8.11 -5.58 -11.65
CA ASN A 142 8.42 -5.15 -10.29
C ASN A 142 7.69 -3.87 -9.93
N LEU A 143 7.62 -2.89 -10.83
CA LEU A 143 6.84 -1.68 -10.65
C LEU A 143 5.37 -2.00 -10.36
N PHE A 144 4.76 -2.90 -11.14
CA PHE A 144 3.38 -3.30 -10.92
C PHE A 144 3.16 -3.98 -9.57
N GLN A 145 4.09 -4.85 -9.18
CA GLN A 145 3.99 -5.56 -7.92
C GLN A 145 4.07 -4.57 -6.75
N VAL A 146 5.06 -3.68 -6.74
CA VAL A 146 5.20 -2.63 -5.72
C VAL A 146 3.90 -1.83 -5.61
N ASN A 147 3.37 -1.33 -6.73
CA ASN A 147 2.18 -0.49 -6.69
C ASN A 147 0.89 -1.22 -6.28
N VAL A 148 0.77 -2.54 -6.53
CA VAL A 148 -0.33 -3.35 -5.99
C VAL A 148 -0.20 -3.50 -4.47
N GLU A 149 1.00 -3.70 -3.97
CA GLU A 149 1.30 -3.81 -2.55
C GLU A 149 1.00 -2.50 -1.82
N GLU A 150 1.44 -1.36 -2.35
CA GLU A 150 1.11 -0.02 -1.84
C GLU A 150 -0.40 0.27 -1.82
N GLY A 151 -1.11 -0.16 -2.84
CA GLY A 151 -2.57 -0.06 -2.87
C GLY A 151 -3.26 -0.88 -1.78
N ARG A 152 -2.76 -2.08 -1.45
CA ARG A 152 -3.25 -2.86 -0.31
C ARG A 152 -2.97 -2.15 1.02
N HIS A 153 -1.80 -1.54 1.16
CA HIS A 153 -1.43 -0.77 2.34
C HIS A 153 -2.41 0.39 2.56
N LEU A 154 -2.70 1.17 1.52
CA LEU A 154 -3.72 2.22 1.58
C LEU A 154 -5.07 1.66 2.05
N TRP A 155 -5.55 0.58 1.44
CA TRP A 155 -6.85 0.03 1.79
C TRP A 155 -6.91 -0.49 3.22
N ALA A 156 -5.81 -1.06 3.71
CA ALA A 156 -5.71 -1.45 5.11
C ALA A 156 -5.80 -0.25 6.06
N MET A 157 -5.15 0.88 5.73
CA MET A 157 -5.24 2.11 6.53
C MET A 157 -6.64 2.72 6.48
N VAL A 158 -7.28 2.76 5.32
CA VAL A 158 -8.69 3.21 5.17
C VAL A 158 -9.62 2.33 6.01
N TYR A 159 -9.45 1.01 5.95
CA TYR A 159 -10.19 0.07 6.78
C TYR A 159 -10.01 0.35 8.29
N MET A 160 -8.76 0.54 8.72
CA MET A 160 -8.45 0.85 10.12
C MET A 160 -9.15 2.12 10.59
N LEU A 161 -9.10 3.19 9.80
CA LEU A 161 -9.75 4.46 10.12
C LEU A 161 -11.27 4.30 10.22
N HIS A 162 -11.89 3.62 9.27
CA HIS A 162 -13.34 3.40 9.28
C HIS A 162 -13.81 2.52 10.45
N SER A 163 -13.07 1.44 10.74
CA SER A 163 -13.51 0.41 11.68
C SER A 163 -13.27 0.78 13.13
N TYR A 164 -12.18 1.52 13.41
CA TYR A 164 -11.73 1.76 14.79
C TYR A 164 -11.87 3.20 15.28
N PHE A 165 -12.10 4.17 14.38
CA PHE A 165 -12.14 5.58 14.74
C PHE A 165 -13.49 6.27 14.48
N GLY A 166 -14.50 5.52 14.05
CA GLY A 166 -15.84 6.03 13.87
C GLY A 166 -15.93 7.19 12.88
N ARG A 167 -16.64 8.26 13.23
CA ARG A 167 -16.85 9.41 12.34
C ARG A 167 -15.53 10.10 11.98
N ASP A 168 -14.70 10.41 12.97
CA ASP A 168 -13.44 11.13 12.75
C ASP A 168 -12.50 10.33 11.82
N GLY A 169 -12.45 9.00 12.00
CA GLY A 169 -11.67 8.15 11.12
C GLY A 169 -12.19 8.12 9.69
N ARG A 170 -13.50 8.18 9.51
CA ARG A 170 -14.11 8.25 8.17
C ARG A 170 -13.78 9.56 7.45
N GLU A 171 -13.85 10.69 8.16
CA GLU A 171 -13.48 11.99 7.61
C GLU A 171 -11.99 12.04 7.20
N GLU A 172 -11.11 11.48 8.02
CA GLU A 172 -9.68 11.35 7.68
C GLU A 172 -9.44 10.42 6.49
N ALA A 173 -10.15 9.29 6.40
CA ALA A 173 -10.03 8.38 5.26
C ALA A 173 -10.51 9.03 3.95
N GLU A 174 -11.60 9.78 4.00
CA GLU A 174 -12.08 10.57 2.84
C GLU A 174 -11.01 11.60 2.42
N ALA A 175 -10.41 12.31 3.37
CA ALA A 175 -9.33 13.26 3.09
C ALA A 175 -8.07 12.59 2.49
N LEU A 176 -7.70 11.41 2.95
CA LEU A 176 -6.59 10.63 2.37
C LEU A 176 -6.81 10.33 0.88
N LEU A 177 -8.04 9.98 0.51
CA LEU A 177 -8.40 9.64 -0.86
C LEU A 177 -8.53 10.86 -1.78
N GLU A 178 -8.68 12.06 -1.24
CA GLU A 178 -8.73 13.32 -1.98
C GLU A 178 -7.35 13.93 -2.22
N ARG A 179 -6.34 13.57 -1.41
CA ARG A 179 -4.96 14.08 -1.58
C ARG A 179 -4.34 13.55 -2.86
N ARG A 180 -3.45 14.34 -3.43
CA ARG A 180 -2.68 13.98 -4.63
C ARG A 180 -1.25 14.48 -4.52
N SER A 181 -0.31 13.62 -4.89
CA SER A 181 1.11 13.98 -4.96
C SER A 181 1.34 15.17 -5.89
N GLY A 182 2.04 16.18 -5.39
CA GLY A 182 2.36 17.38 -6.15
C GLY A 182 1.19 18.31 -6.46
N ASN A 183 0.03 18.13 -5.83
CA ASN A 183 -1.12 19.03 -5.98
C ASN A 183 -1.06 20.15 -4.93
N ASP A 184 -1.07 21.41 -5.36
CA ASP A 184 -0.94 22.56 -4.46
C ASP A 184 -2.15 22.71 -3.51
N ASP A 185 -3.33 22.27 -3.91
CA ASP A 185 -4.56 22.40 -3.11
C ASP A 185 -4.70 21.27 -2.08
N THR A 186 -4.30 20.06 -2.44
CA THR A 186 -4.46 18.85 -1.62
C THR A 186 -3.18 18.00 -1.62
N PRO A 187 -2.01 18.54 -1.22
CA PRO A 187 -0.75 17.81 -1.28
C PRO A 187 -0.71 16.66 -0.27
N ARG A 188 0.19 15.72 -0.48
CA ARG A 188 0.56 14.71 0.51
C ARG A 188 1.20 15.39 1.73
N MET A 189 0.99 14.81 2.90
CA MET A 189 1.42 15.40 4.19
C MET A 189 2.94 15.51 4.34
N LEU A 190 3.68 14.56 3.76
CA LEU A 190 5.14 14.57 3.78
C LEU A 190 5.68 15.05 2.43
N GLU A 191 6.61 15.99 2.46
CA GLU A 191 7.14 16.70 1.28
C GLU A 191 7.70 15.74 0.22
N ALA A 192 8.46 14.73 0.63
CA ALA A 192 9.05 13.73 -0.27
C ALA A 192 8.02 13.03 -1.17
N PHE A 193 6.78 12.93 -0.72
CA PHE A 193 5.70 12.30 -1.47
C PHE A 193 4.97 13.26 -2.43
N ASN A 194 5.44 14.49 -2.56
CA ASN A 194 4.99 15.45 -3.55
C ASN A 194 6.04 15.70 -4.65
N GLU A 195 7.26 15.22 -4.47
CA GLU A 195 8.33 15.32 -5.46
C GLU A 195 8.09 14.37 -6.64
N PRO A 196 8.43 14.78 -7.87
CA PRO A 196 8.27 13.93 -9.04
C PRO A 196 9.26 12.75 -9.03
N ILE A 197 8.81 11.60 -9.51
CA ILE A 197 9.65 10.44 -9.83
C ILE A 197 9.62 10.24 -11.35
N ASP A 198 10.55 10.89 -12.04
CA ASP A 198 10.52 10.99 -13.51
C ASP A 198 11.37 9.92 -14.20
N THR A 199 12.33 9.33 -13.49
CA THR A 199 13.24 8.36 -14.06
C THR A 199 13.25 7.04 -13.28
N TRP A 200 13.70 5.98 -13.94
CA TRP A 200 13.90 4.68 -13.29
C TRP A 200 15.02 4.71 -12.23
N LEU A 201 15.97 5.64 -12.31
CA LEU A 201 16.94 5.84 -11.24
C LEU A 201 16.28 6.42 -10.01
N ASP A 202 15.38 7.40 -10.17
CA ASP A 202 14.62 7.99 -9.07
C ASP A 202 13.74 6.91 -8.41
N PHE A 203 13.08 6.08 -9.20
CA PHE A 203 12.29 4.96 -8.69
C PHE A 203 13.13 3.99 -7.86
N PHE A 204 14.28 3.55 -8.37
CA PHE A 204 15.15 2.64 -7.61
C PHE A 204 15.74 3.31 -6.36
N ALA A 205 16.06 4.60 -6.43
CA ALA A 205 16.52 5.35 -5.27
C ALA A 205 15.39 5.50 -4.23
N PHE A 206 14.19 5.81 -4.68
CA PHE A 206 13.01 5.92 -3.81
C PHE A 206 12.75 4.59 -3.09
N THR A 207 12.60 3.48 -3.81
CA THR A 207 12.37 2.16 -3.21
C THR A 207 13.54 1.66 -2.35
N MET A 208 14.75 2.13 -2.58
CA MET A 208 15.90 1.77 -1.73
C MET A 208 15.97 2.59 -0.45
N PHE A 209 15.68 3.89 -0.49
CA PHE A 209 15.92 4.79 0.64
C PHE A 209 14.64 5.15 1.38
N THR A 210 13.59 5.53 0.66
CA THR A 210 12.31 5.93 1.27
C THR A 210 11.59 4.73 1.87
N ASP A 211 11.53 3.60 1.15
CA ASP A 211 10.91 2.39 1.68
C ASP A 211 11.74 1.77 2.82
N ARG A 212 13.06 2.01 2.86
CA ARG A 212 13.87 1.62 4.02
C ARG A 212 13.48 2.39 5.28
N ASP A 213 13.21 3.69 5.16
CA ASP A 213 12.68 4.49 6.27
C ASP A 213 11.28 4.01 6.64
N GLY A 214 10.40 3.83 5.65
CA GLY A 214 9.07 3.25 5.80
C GLY A 214 9.08 1.91 6.53
N LYS A 215 9.97 1.01 6.16
CA LYS A 215 10.17 -0.27 6.87
C LYS A 215 10.52 -0.07 8.35
N SER A 216 11.37 0.89 8.68
CA SER A 216 11.72 1.18 10.07
C SER A 216 10.52 1.72 10.86
N GLN A 217 9.68 2.53 10.23
CA GLN A 217 8.43 3.01 10.81
C GLN A 217 7.42 1.86 11.00
N LEU A 218 7.24 1.01 10.01
CA LEU A 218 6.37 -0.17 10.10
C LEU A 218 6.82 -1.15 11.19
N LEU A 219 8.13 -1.36 11.35
CA LEU A 219 8.69 -2.16 12.46
C LEU A 219 8.27 -1.57 13.81
N SER A 220 8.35 -0.26 13.97
CA SER A 220 7.92 0.41 15.19
C SER A 220 6.41 0.28 15.41
N LEU A 221 5.61 0.48 14.37
CA LEU A 221 4.15 0.33 14.42
C LEU A 221 3.71 -1.13 14.65
N SER A 222 4.50 -2.11 14.21
CA SER A 222 4.22 -3.52 14.44
C SER A 222 4.26 -3.92 15.92
N GLU A 223 4.93 -3.12 16.76
CA GLU A 223 4.94 -3.26 18.21
C GLU A 223 3.78 -2.54 18.90
N SER A 224 2.88 -1.90 18.15
CA SER A 224 1.73 -1.18 18.70
C SER A 224 0.93 -2.01 19.71
N SER A 225 0.51 -1.36 20.79
CA SER A 225 -0.41 -1.96 21.76
C SER A 225 -1.81 -2.20 21.19
N LEU A 226 -2.19 -1.49 20.13
CA LEU A 226 -3.42 -1.73 19.38
C LEU A 226 -3.19 -2.92 18.43
N ASP A 227 -3.77 -4.07 18.76
CA ASP A 227 -3.53 -5.31 18.02
C ASP A 227 -3.88 -5.24 16.52
N PRO A 228 -5.01 -4.67 16.11
CA PRO A 228 -5.31 -4.50 14.69
C PRO A 228 -4.22 -3.70 13.94
N LEU A 229 -3.71 -2.60 14.51
CA LEU A 229 -2.63 -1.83 13.89
C LEU A 229 -1.34 -2.63 13.77
N SER A 230 -0.94 -3.31 14.85
CA SER A 230 0.22 -4.19 14.83
C SER A 230 0.12 -5.29 13.76
N ARG A 231 -1.05 -5.89 13.61
CA ARG A 231 -1.28 -6.96 12.61
C ARG A 231 -1.27 -6.42 11.18
N THR A 232 -1.84 -5.23 10.97
CA THR A 232 -1.80 -4.55 9.68
C THR A 232 -0.37 -4.29 9.25
N THR A 233 0.43 -3.65 10.10
CA THR A 233 1.82 -3.29 9.77
C THR A 233 2.73 -4.52 9.69
N ARG A 234 2.49 -5.57 10.45
CA ARG A 234 3.20 -6.85 10.27
C ARG A 234 2.91 -7.51 8.92
N PHE A 235 1.72 -7.37 8.39
CA PHE A 235 1.42 -7.84 7.04
C PHE A 235 2.18 -7.00 6.00
N MET A 236 2.13 -5.66 6.11
CA MET A 236 2.84 -4.74 5.22
C MET A 236 4.34 -5.04 5.17
N LEU A 237 4.96 -5.31 6.32
CA LEU A 237 6.38 -5.68 6.40
C LEU A 237 6.76 -6.93 5.59
N THR A 238 5.83 -7.83 5.32
CA THR A 238 6.10 -8.99 4.45
C THR A 238 6.31 -8.60 2.99
N GLU A 239 5.76 -7.45 2.59
CA GLU A 239 5.80 -6.91 1.23
C GLU A 239 6.96 -5.93 1.05
N GLU A 240 7.30 -5.14 2.07
CA GLU A 240 8.42 -4.19 2.06
C GLU A 240 9.79 -4.81 1.73
N ALA A 241 9.98 -6.09 2.02
CA ALA A 241 11.20 -6.78 1.63
C ALA A 241 11.38 -6.86 0.12
N HIS A 242 10.28 -6.91 -0.64
CA HIS A 242 10.31 -6.88 -2.10
C HIS A 242 10.64 -5.48 -2.62
N HIS A 243 10.05 -4.43 -2.06
CA HIS A 243 10.34 -3.05 -2.44
C HIS A 243 11.84 -2.75 -2.31
N MET A 244 12.41 -3.04 -1.16
CA MET A 244 13.85 -2.86 -0.94
C MET A 244 14.73 -3.67 -1.89
N PHE A 245 14.34 -4.91 -2.19
CA PHE A 245 15.04 -5.73 -3.18
C PHE A 245 15.02 -5.10 -4.58
N VAL A 246 13.89 -4.53 -5.00
CA VAL A 246 13.76 -3.83 -6.28
C VAL A 246 14.70 -2.64 -6.35
N GLY A 247 14.72 -1.79 -5.32
CA GLY A 247 15.59 -0.61 -5.25
C GLY A 247 17.07 -0.98 -5.26
N GLU A 248 17.48 -1.86 -4.37
CA GLU A 248 18.88 -2.28 -4.22
C GLU A 248 19.43 -2.93 -5.50
N THR A 249 18.68 -3.87 -6.08
CA THR A 249 19.11 -4.55 -7.31
C THR A 249 19.07 -3.62 -8.52
N GLY A 250 18.12 -2.68 -8.57
CA GLY A 250 18.02 -1.67 -9.62
C GLY A 250 19.23 -0.74 -9.63
N ILE A 251 19.58 -0.15 -8.48
CA ILE A 251 20.77 0.71 -8.35
C ILE A 251 22.05 -0.07 -8.66
N SER A 252 22.18 -1.30 -8.13
CA SER A 252 23.35 -2.14 -8.41
C SER A 252 23.54 -2.39 -9.91
N ARG A 253 22.47 -2.66 -10.65
CA ARG A 253 22.52 -2.84 -12.11
C ARG A 253 22.93 -1.56 -12.86
N ILE A 254 22.48 -0.40 -12.41
CA ILE A 254 22.85 0.89 -13.00
C ILE A 254 24.36 1.12 -12.79
N ILE A 255 24.85 0.95 -11.58
CA ILE A 255 26.28 1.13 -11.26
C ILE A 255 27.14 0.17 -12.09
N GLN A 256 26.77 -1.10 -12.17
CA GLN A 256 27.51 -2.10 -12.98
C GLN A 256 27.58 -1.77 -14.47
N ARG A 257 26.61 -1.02 -14.99
CA ARG A 257 26.61 -0.59 -16.40
C ARG A 257 27.36 0.72 -16.63
N ALA A 258 27.53 1.52 -15.59
CA ALA A 258 28.26 2.79 -15.66
C ALA A 258 29.78 2.64 -15.43
N CYS A 259 30.22 1.52 -14.87
CA CYS A 259 31.63 1.16 -14.67
C CYS A 259 32.11 0.19 -15.76
#